data_8a1269fe5f2d770a8eae8dc542bf0656
#
_entry.id   8a1269fe5f2d770a8eae8dc542bf0656
#
_cell.length_a   1.000
_cell.length_b   1.000
_cell.length_c   1.000
_cell.angle_alpha   90.00
_cell.angle_beta   90.00
_cell.angle_gamma   90.00
#
_symmetry.space_group_name_H-M   'P 1'
#
loop_
_entity.id
_entity.type
_entity.pdbx_description
1 polymer ?
#
loop_
_entity_poly.entity_id
_entity_poly.type
_entity_poly.pdbx_seq_one_letter_code
_entity_poly.pdbx_strand_id
1 'polypeptide(L)'
;MDYAKKIYIFLALAGTLLILIYAQSIILPFILAILFWAMIRIIRKQFMKVRYINRAPQWLLTMVSTFALLSILVLIGNLLSNNIQQLSGALPGYKSNIDTITASINATFGIDLVTILSEFTAEYNFSGLLSSTISAVTGLFGDAFMILLYLVFLLLEEPLFPRKITAMYPVEKDYLHMTELIGKIDDLISNYLGI
;
A
#
# COMPACT_ATOMS: atom_id res chain seq x y z
N MET A 1 -31.36 -13.02 -30.88
CA MET A 1 -31.00 -13.37 -29.47
C MET A 1 -29.64 -12.80 -29.01
N ASP A 2 -28.76 -12.40 -29.92
CA ASP A 2 -27.42 -11.94 -29.56
C ASP A 2 -27.30 -10.49 -29.09
N TYR A 3 -28.14 -9.57 -29.58
CA TYR A 3 -28.06 -8.16 -29.22
C TYR A 3 -28.46 -7.89 -27.76
N ALA A 4 -29.51 -8.52 -27.27
CA ALA A 4 -29.94 -8.39 -25.88
C ALA A 4 -28.84 -8.88 -24.92
N LYS A 5 -28.20 -9.99 -25.22
CA LYS A 5 -27.09 -10.54 -24.42
C LYS A 5 -25.89 -9.60 -24.38
N LYS A 6 -25.55 -8.96 -25.50
CA LYS A 6 -24.47 -7.97 -25.59
C LYS A 6 -24.78 -6.72 -24.76
N ILE A 7 -26.03 -6.26 -24.79
CA ILE A 7 -26.48 -5.11 -23.98
C ILE A 7 -26.39 -5.43 -22.47
N TYR A 8 -26.83 -6.63 -22.05
CA TYR A 8 -26.74 -7.04 -20.64
C TYR A 8 -25.27 -7.15 -20.18
N ILE A 9 -24.38 -7.70 -21.02
CA ILE A 9 -22.96 -7.77 -20.69
C ILE A 9 -22.36 -6.37 -20.57
N PHE A 10 -22.67 -5.47 -21.50
CA PHE A 10 -22.21 -4.08 -21.42
C PHE A 10 -22.74 -3.34 -20.17
N LEU A 11 -24.01 -3.52 -19.85
CA LEU A 11 -24.61 -2.92 -18.66
C LEU A 11 -24.01 -3.49 -17.37
N ALA A 12 -23.76 -4.81 -17.32
CA ALA A 12 -23.08 -5.45 -16.19
C ALA A 12 -21.65 -4.92 -16.02
N LEU A 13 -20.90 -4.80 -17.13
CA LEU A 13 -19.53 -4.26 -17.08
C LEU A 13 -19.51 -2.80 -16.64
N ALA A 14 -20.39 -1.97 -17.20
CA ALA A 14 -20.51 -0.56 -16.81
C ALA A 14 -20.94 -0.41 -15.36
N GLY A 15 -21.90 -1.21 -14.90
CA GLY A 15 -22.32 -1.24 -13.50
C GLY A 15 -21.20 -1.67 -12.55
N THR A 16 -20.44 -2.68 -12.92
CA THR A 16 -19.28 -3.13 -12.13
C THR A 16 -18.21 -2.04 -12.04
N LEU A 17 -17.90 -1.36 -13.14
CA LEU A 17 -16.95 -0.23 -13.14
C LEU A 17 -17.43 0.93 -12.25
N LEU A 18 -18.70 1.29 -12.32
CA LEU A 18 -19.27 2.32 -11.45
C LEU A 18 -19.17 1.91 -9.97
N ILE A 19 -19.53 0.68 -9.63
CA ILE A 19 -19.41 0.17 -8.26
C ILE A 19 -17.94 0.24 -7.80
N LEU A 20 -16.96 -0.17 -8.61
CA LEU A 20 -15.55 -0.11 -8.26
C LEU A 20 -15.07 1.33 -8.01
N ILE A 21 -15.50 2.28 -8.84
CA ILE A 21 -15.14 3.70 -8.68
C ILE A 21 -15.70 4.26 -7.36
N TYR A 22 -16.95 4.01 -7.06
CA TYR A 22 -17.57 4.51 -5.82
C TYR A 22 -17.12 3.76 -4.56
N ALA A 23 -16.83 2.47 -4.68
CA ALA A 23 -16.36 1.64 -3.57
C ALA A 23 -14.84 1.75 -3.32
N GLN A 24 -14.10 2.48 -4.16
CA GLN A 24 -12.65 2.64 -4.04
C GLN A 24 -12.22 3.10 -2.65
N SER A 25 -12.94 4.07 -2.06
CA SER A 25 -12.65 4.59 -0.72
C SER A 25 -12.80 3.57 0.41
N ILE A 26 -13.53 2.49 0.18
CA ILE A 26 -13.73 1.40 1.14
C ILE A 26 -12.79 0.22 0.82
N ILE A 27 -12.68 -0.10 -0.47
CA ILE A 27 -11.91 -1.26 -0.94
C ILE A 27 -10.41 -1.06 -0.69
N LEU A 28 -9.88 0.14 -0.96
CA LEU A 28 -8.45 0.41 -0.81
C LEU A 28 -7.96 0.25 0.63
N PRO A 29 -8.58 0.88 1.65
CA PRO A 29 -8.25 0.63 3.05
C PRO A 29 -8.38 -0.83 3.47
N PHE A 30 -9.37 -1.55 2.94
CA PHE A 30 -9.57 -2.97 3.23
C PHE A 30 -8.43 -3.84 2.68
N ILE A 31 -8.00 -3.60 1.43
CA ILE A 31 -6.84 -4.31 0.83
C ILE A 31 -5.56 -4.04 1.63
N LEU A 32 -5.34 -2.78 2.04
CA LEU A 32 -4.19 -2.42 2.88
C LEU A 32 -4.26 -3.10 4.24
N ALA A 33 -5.44 -3.20 4.85
CA ALA A 33 -5.63 -3.92 6.10
C ALA A 33 -5.30 -5.42 5.98
N ILE A 34 -5.70 -6.07 4.87
CA ILE A 34 -5.33 -7.47 4.58
C ILE A 34 -3.81 -7.61 4.45
N LEU A 35 -3.15 -6.69 3.76
CA LEU A 35 -1.69 -6.69 3.60
C LEU A 35 -1.00 -6.53 4.95
N PHE A 36 -1.43 -5.59 5.79
CA PHE A 36 -0.87 -5.41 7.14
C PHE A 36 -1.14 -6.61 8.04
N TRP A 37 -2.33 -7.21 7.97
CA TRP A 37 -2.63 -8.45 8.68
C TRP A 37 -1.67 -9.58 8.27
N ALA A 38 -1.43 -9.75 6.96
CA ALA A 38 -0.46 -10.73 6.47
C ALA A 38 0.96 -10.45 7.00
N MET A 39 1.40 -9.19 7.00
CA MET A 39 2.70 -8.79 7.55
C MET A 39 2.79 -9.09 9.07
N ILE A 40 1.75 -8.80 9.85
CA ILE A 40 1.70 -9.11 11.28
C ILE A 40 1.83 -10.62 11.50
N ARG A 41 1.17 -11.46 10.70
CA ARG A 41 1.30 -12.91 10.77
C ARG A 41 2.74 -13.38 10.51
N ILE A 42 3.40 -12.78 9.53
CA ILE A 42 4.80 -13.10 9.20
C ILE A 42 5.71 -12.71 10.37
N ILE A 43 5.59 -11.47 10.88
CA ILE A 43 6.37 -11.00 12.04
C ILE A 43 6.15 -11.91 13.24
N ARG A 44 4.89 -12.29 13.51
CA ARG A 44 4.55 -13.23 14.58
C ARG A 44 5.21 -14.60 14.39
N LYS A 45 5.21 -15.15 13.16
CA LYS A 45 5.92 -16.41 12.85
C LYS A 45 7.43 -16.30 13.13
N GLN A 46 8.04 -15.15 12.83
CA GLN A 46 9.46 -14.93 13.13
C GLN A 46 9.72 -14.87 14.64
N PHE A 47 8.86 -14.17 15.40
CA PHE A 47 8.99 -14.14 16.86
C PHE A 47 8.81 -15.53 17.49
N MET A 48 7.94 -16.39 16.95
CA MET A 48 7.77 -17.77 17.44
C MET A 48 9.02 -18.64 17.21
N LYS A 49 9.92 -18.31 16.27
CA LYS A 49 11.18 -19.02 16.09
C LYS A 49 12.19 -18.72 17.22
N VAL A 50 12.01 -17.63 17.95
CA VAL A 50 12.90 -17.25 19.06
C VAL A 50 12.57 -18.07 20.30
N ARG A 51 13.52 -18.87 20.77
CA ARG A 51 13.37 -19.87 21.84
C ARG A 51 12.76 -19.37 23.16
N TYR A 52 12.94 -18.09 23.48
CA TYR A 52 12.42 -17.49 24.71
C TYR A 52 10.98 -16.98 24.56
N ILE A 53 10.56 -16.62 23.35
CA ILE A 53 9.27 -15.97 23.04
C ILE A 53 8.18 -17.02 22.72
N ASN A 54 8.59 -18.24 22.35
CA ASN A 54 7.68 -19.32 21.95
C ASN A 54 6.70 -19.78 23.08
N ARG A 55 6.95 -19.40 24.34
CA ARG A 55 6.06 -19.68 25.48
C ARG A 55 4.98 -18.63 25.70
N ALA A 56 5.05 -17.50 24.99
CA ALA A 56 4.08 -16.42 25.16
C ALA A 56 2.73 -16.80 24.53
N PRO A 57 1.61 -16.40 25.14
CA PRO A 57 0.29 -16.63 24.58
C PRO A 57 0.14 -15.93 23.23
N GLN A 58 -0.61 -16.52 22.31
CA GLN A 58 -0.74 -16.06 20.92
C GLN A 58 -1.24 -14.60 20.82
N TRP A 59 -2.14 -14.18 21.69
CA TRP A 59 -2.66 -12.81 21.73
C TRP A 59 -1.54 -11.77 22.01
N LEU A 60 -0.62 -12.11 22.93
CA LEU A 60 0.50 -11.25 23.26
C LEU A 60 1.50 -11.11 22.10
N LEU A 61 1.79 -12.22 21.42
CA LEU A 61 2.62 -12.21 20.21
C LEU A 61 1.98 -11.37 19.09
N THR A 62 0.67 -11.44 18.94
CA THR A 62 -0.07 -10.61 17.99
C THR A 62 0.05 -9.12 18.35
N MET A 63 -0.13 -8.76 19.62
CA MET A 63 0.06 -7.38 20.08
C MET A 63 1.48 -6.86 19.80
N VAL A 64 2.50 -7.63 20.20
CA VAL A 64 3.90 -7.26 19.97
C VAL A 64 4.20 -7.10 18.48
N SER A 65 3.71 -8.01 17.65
CA SER A 65 3.88 -7.94 16.19
C SER A 65 3.18 -6.72 15.59
N THR A 66 1.99 -6.37 16.09
CA THR A 66 1.26 -5.18 15.65
C THR A 66 2.02 -3.91 16.03
N PHE A 67 2.52 -3.83 17.27
CA PHE A 67 3.34 -2.69 17.69
C PHE A 67 4.65 -2.59 16.90
N ALA A 68 5.31 -3.72 16.60
CA ALA A 68 6.51 -3.74 15.78
C ALA A 68 6.21 -3.21 14.36
N LEU A 69 5.13 -3.66 13.73
CA LEU A 69 4.72 -3.16 12.42
C LEU A 69 4.43 -1.65 12.46
N LEU A 70 3.63 -1.19 13.43
CA LEU A 70 3.32 0.23 13.57
C LEU A 70 4.59 1.08 13.80
N SER A 71 5.52 0.60 14.60
CA SER A 71 6.81 1.27 14.83
C SER A 71 7.61 1.41 13.54
N ILE A 72 7.67 0.35 12.73
CA ILE A 72 8.33 0.36 11.41
C ILE A 72 7.64 1.37 10.50
N LEU A 73 6.30 1.39 10.43
CA LEU A 73 5.55 2.34 9.59
C LEU A 73 5.80 3.79 10.01
N VAL A 74 5.81 4.08 11.31
CA VAL A 74 6.12 5.43 11.83
C VAL A 74 7.56 5.83 11.48
N LEU A 75 8.51 4.91 11.60
CA LEU A 75 9.90 5.16 11.25
C LEU A 75 10.06 5.47 9.75
N ILE A 76 9.44 4.67 8.90
CA ILE A 76 9.42 4.91 7.45
C ILE A 76 8.75 6.25 7.13
N GLY A 77 7.62 6.56 7.76
CA GLY A 77 6.92 7.83 7.59
C GLY A 77 7.77 9.04 7.96
N ASN A 78 8.50 8.98 9.08
CA ASN A 78 9.40 10.03 9.51
C ASN A 78 10.60 10.21 8.54
N LEU A 79 11.19 9.09 8.08
CA LEU A 79 12.27 9.13 7.09
C LEU A 79 11.79 9.77 5.79
N LEU A 80 10.61 9.37 5.31
CA LEU A 80 10.03 9.90 4.09
C LEU A 80 9.71 11.39 4.22
N SER A 81 9.09 11.80 5.33
CA SER A 81 8.77 13.20 5.61
C SER A 81 10.03 14.08 5.66
N ASN A 82 11.08 13.63 6.33
CA ASN A 82 12.34 14.35 6.41
C ASN A 82 13.00 14.48 5.02
N ASN A 83 13.01 13.42 4.22
CA ASN A 83 13.56 13.46 2.87
C ASN A 83 12.78 14.41 1.95
N ILE A 84 11.44 14.41 2.04
CA ILE A 84 10.59 15.33 1.28
C ILE A 84 10.83 16.77 1.70
N GLN A 85 10.97 17.07 2.98
CA GLN A 85 11.26 18.41 3.47
C GLN A 85 12.64 18.90 3.01
N GLN A 86 13.67 18.06 3.06
CA GLN A 86 15.00 18.38 2.57
C GLN A 86 14.98 18.68 1.06
N LEU A 87 14.29 17.84 0.27
CA LEU A 87 14.14 18.04 -1.16
C LEU A 87 13.39 19.34 -1.46
N SER A 88 12.28 19.60 -0.77
CA SER A 88 11.49 20.81 -0.92
C SER A 88 12.29 22.07 -0.55
N GLY A 89 13.13 22.00 0.50
CA GLY A 89 14.01 23.09 0.88
C GLY A 89 15.18 23.35 -0.09
N ALA A 90 15.63 22.31 -0.80
CA ALA A 90 16.71 22.43 -1.79
C ALA A 90 16.22 22.97 -3.15
N LEU A 91 14.93 22.77 -3.49
CA LEU A 91 14.35 23.18 -4.79
C LEU A 91 14.59 24.66 -5.14
N PRO A 92 14.41 25.64 -4.22
CA PRO A 92 14.70 27.06 -4.53
C PRO A 92 16.15 27.29 -4.92
N GLY A 93 17.10 26.61 -4.25
CA GLY A 93 18.53 26.68 -4.58
C GLY A 93 18.85 26.11 -5.96
N TYR A 94 18.24 24.98 -6.32
CA TYR A 94 18.39 24.42 -7.67
C TYR A 94 17.84 25.38 -8.74
N LYS A 95 16.67 25.98 -8.51
CA LYS A 95 16.09 26.96 -9.45
C LYS A 95 17.01 28.16 -9.61
N SER A 96 17.53 28.74 -8.54
CA SER A 96 18.46 29.85 -8.59
C SER A 96 19.76 29.50 -9.34
N ASN A 97 20.30 28.31 -9.16
CA ASN A 97 21.48 27.86 -9.89
C ASN A 97 21.19 27.66 -11.37
N ILE A 98 20.04 27.08 -11.74
CA ILE A 98 19.61 26.97 -13.14
C ILE A 98 19.46 28.36 -13.77
N ASP A 99 18.80 29.29 -13.10
CA ASP A 99 18.62 30.65 -13.57
C ASP A 99 19.99 31.37 -13.79
N THR A 100 20.96 31.17 -12.93
CA THR A 100 22.31 31.71 -13.04
C THR A 100 23.08 31.10 -14.20
N ILE A 101 23.02 29.79 -14.38
CA ILE A 101 23.69 29.07 -15.47
C ILE A 101 23.07 29.48 -16.82
N THR A 102 21.75 29.54 -16.92
CA THR A 102 21.03 29.92 -18.13
C THR A 102 21.33 31.37 -18.54
N ALA A 103 21.37 32.29 -17.56
CA ALA A 103 21.77 33.68 -17.81
C ALA A 103 23.22 33.78 -18.32
N SER A 104 24.15 33.00 -17.76
CA SER A 104 25.55 32.99 -18.19
C SER A 104 25.73 32.43 -19.61
N ILE A 105 24.99 31.37 -19.94
CA ILE A 105 25.04 30.78 -21.28
C ILE A 105 24.39 31.71 -22.33
N ASN A 106 23.27 32.34 -21.98
CA ASN A 106 22.64 33.31 -22.86
C ASN A 106 23.56 34.50 -23.14
N ALA A 107 24.25 35.02 -22.12
CA ALA A 107 25.20 36.12 -22.27
C ALA A 107 26.41 35.74 -23.12
N THR A 108 26.87 34.47 -23.09
CA THR A 108 28.09 34.04 -23.78
C THR A 108 27.81 33.51 -25.20
N PHE A 109 26.71 32.80 -25.40
CA PHE A 109 26.43 32.09 -26.65
C PHE A 109 25.17 32.58 -27.38
N GLY A 110 24.37 33.51 -26.77
CA GLY A 110 23.15 34.04 -27.37
C GLY A 110 22.02 32.97 -27.46
N ILE A 111 22.12 31.89 -26.72
CA ILE A 111 21.14 30.79 -26.74
C ILE A 111 20.18 30.98 -25.56
N ASP A 112 18.89 31.14 -25.86
CA ASP A 112 17.85 31.21 -24.82
C ASP A 112 17.49 29.81 -24.31
N LEU A 113 18.32 29.33 -23.40
CA LEU A 113 18.09 28.05 -22.74
C LEU A 113 16.88 28.06 -21.81
N VAL A 114 16.41 29.26 -21.39
CA VAL A 114 15.23 29.37 -20.53
C VAL A 114 14.00 28.87 -21.28
N THR A 115 13.84 29.27 -22.53
CA THR A 115 12.74 28.85 -23.39
C THR A 115 12.80 27.32 -23.64
N ILE A 116 13.98 26.82 -24.00
CA ILE A 116 14.18 25.36 -24.24
C ILE A 116 13.92 24.54 -22.99
N LEU A 117 14.45 24.92 -21.82
CA LEU A 117 14.23 24.24 -20.56
C LEU A 117 12.77 24.37 -20.09
N SER A 118 12.11 25.49 -20.31
CA SER A 118 10.72 25.67 -19.96
C SER A 118 9.78 24.77 -20.79
N GLU A 119 10.08 24.56 -22.07
CA GLU A 119 9.37 23.58 -22.90
C GLU A 119 9.58 22.15 -22.38
N PHE A 120 10.83 21.77 -22.06
CA PHE A 120 11.11 20.45 -21.46
C PHE A 120 10.51 20.27 -20.07
N THR A 121 10.56 21.30 -19.22
CA THR A 121 9.98 21.20 -17.85
C THR A 121 8.46 21.34 -17.83
N ALA A 122 7.83 21.97 -18.82
CA ALA A 122 6.38 22.00 -18.98
C ALA A 122 5.83 20.60 -19.29
N GLU A 123 6.59 19.79 -20.05
CA GLU A 123 6.22 18.40 -20.35
C GLU A 123 6.38 17.48 -19.12
N TYR A 124 7.33 17.78 -18.22
CA TYR A 124 7.55 17.08 -16.96
C TYR A 124 7.23 17.98 -15.76
N ASN A 125 5.95 18.03 -15.37
CA ASN A 125 5.52 18.79 -14.19
C ASN A 125 6.03 18.15 -12.89
N PHE A 126 7.34 18.32 -12.62
CA PHE A 126 8.00 17.76 -11.43
C PHE A 126 7.36 18.26 -10.13
N SER A 127 6.95 19.54 -10.09
CA SER A 127 6.22 20.11 -8.96
C SER A 127 4.86 19.44 -8.76
N GLY A 128 4.17 19.11 -9.85
CA GLY A 128 2.90 18.36 -9.83
C GLY A 128 3.10 16.93 -9.37
N LEU A 129 4.15 16.25 -9.82
CA LEU A 129 4.50 14.90 -9.35
C LEU A 129 4.85 14.90 -7.87
N LEU A 130 5.60 15.86 -7.38
CA LEU A 130 5.95 15.98 -5.97
C LEU A 130 4.70 16.26 -5.13
N SER A 131 3.85 17.21 -5.53
CA SER A 131 2.62 17.53 -4.80
C SER A 131 1.61 16.38 -4.84
N SER A 132 1.49 15.65 -5.94
CA SER A 132 0.64 14.46 -6.02
C SER A 132 1.15 13.32 -5.12
N THR A 133 2.47 13.12 -5.04
CA THR A 133 3.07 12.15 -4.12
C THR A 133 2.83 12.51 -2.66
N ILE A 134 3.02 13.79 -2.29
CA ILE A 134 2.71 14.29 -0.95
C ILE A 134 1.23 14.10 -0.63
N SER A 135 0.34 14.44 -1.57
CA SER A 135 -1.10 14.28 -1.40
C SER A 135 -1.50 12.81 -1.24
N ALA A 136 -0.89 11.91 -2.01
CA ALA A 136 -1.12 10.47 -1.88
C ALA A 136 -0.70 9.93 -0.50
N VAL A 137 0.49 10.33 -0.02
CA VAL A 137 0.96 9.96 1.33
C VAL A 137 0.04 10.54 2.41
N THR A 138 -0.38 11.79 2.27
CA THR A 138 -1.32 12.43 3.21
C THR A 138 -2.69 11.75 3.19
N GLY A 139 -3.16 11.33 2.02
CA GLY A 139 -4.39 10.55 1.87
C GLY A 139 -4.35 9.22 2.63
N LEU A 140 -3.22 8.52 2.61
CA LEU A 140 -3.04 7.29 3.39
C LEU A 140 -3.20 7.52 4.90
N PHE A 141 -2.78 8.66 5.43
CA PHE A 141 -3.04 9.02 6.83
C PHE A 141 -4.52 9.30 7.11
N GLY A 142 -5.25 9.91 6.15
CA GLY A 142 -6.70 10.08 6.24
C GLY A 142 -7.44 8.75 6.33
N ASP A 143 -7.00 7.75 5.58
CA ASP A 143 -7.58 6.41 5.58
C ASP A 143 -7.07 5.51 6.72
N ALA A 144 -6.07 5.95 7.50
CA ALA A 144 -5.42 5.14 8.54
C ALA A 144 -6.43 4.62 9.58
N PHE A 145 -7.45 5.41 9.91
CA PHE A 145 -8.49 4.98 10.84
C PHE A 145 -9.29 3.80 10.29
N MET A 146 -9.68 3.85 9.00
CA MET A 146 -10.40 2.76 8.35
C MET A 146 -9.52 1.51 8.22
N ILE A 147 -8.26 1.69 7.87
CA ILE A 147 -7.28 0.59 7.79
C ILE A 147 -7.14 -0.09 9.15
N LEU A 148 -6.96 0.69 10.22
CA LEU A 148 -6.84 0.17 11.58
C LEU A 148 -8.12 -0.54 12.04
N LEU A 149 -9.28 0.00 11.72
CA LEU A 149 -10.56 -0.63 12.04
C LEU A 149 -10.69 -2.00 11.36
N TYR A 150 -10.44 -2.08 10.07
CA TYR A 150 -10.45 -3.36 9.34
C TYR A 150 -9.38 -4.32 9.85
N LEU A 151 -8.19 -3.82 10.17
CA LEU A 151 -7.10 -4.62 10.71
C LEU A 151 -7.50 -5.25 12.06
N VAL A 152 -8.09 -4.46 12.96
CA VAL A 152 -8.58 -4.97 14.25
C VAL A 152 -9.64 -6.05 14.04
N PHE A 153 -10.58 -5.84 13.12
CA PHE A 153 -11.57 -6.87 12.79
C PHE A 153 -10.92 -8.15 12.27
N LEU A 154 -9.95 -8.04 11.36
CA LEU A 154 -9.23 -9.21 10.82
C LEU A 154 -8.46 -9.96 11.91
N LEU A 155 -7.80 -9.25 12.82
CA LEU A 155 -7.07 -9.85 13.93
C LEU A 155 -7.99 -10.54 14.95
N LEU A 156 -9.18 -9.98 15.22
CA LEU A 156 -10.18 -10.59 16.08
C LEU A 156 -10.84 -11.82 15.43
N GLU A 157 -11.02 -11.77 14.11
CA GLU A 157 -11.64 -12.84 13.33
C GLU A 157 -10.68 -14.02 13.09
N GLU A 158 -9.36 -13.76 13.01
CA GLU A 158 -8.34 -14.75 12.68
C GLU A 158 -8.48 -16.08 13.49
N PRO A 159 -8.63 -16.07 14.82
CA PRO A 159 -8.76 -17.32 15.58
C PRO A 159 -10.09 -18.06 15.33
N LEU A 160 -11.07 -17.41 14.73
CA LEU A 160 -12.37 -17.99 14.41
C LEU A 160 -12.40 -18.63 13.02
N PHE A 161 -11.46 -18.27 12.14
CA PHE A 161 -11.38 -18.79 10.76
C PHE A 161 -11.42 -20.33 10.69
N PRO A 162 -10.61 -21.09 11.44
CA PRO A 162 -10.62 -22.55 11.36
C PRO A 162 -12.00 -23.13 11.72
N ARG A 163 -12.65 -22.59 12.75
CA ARG A 163 -13.99 -23.04 13.18
C ARG A 163 -15.06 -22.77 12.13
N LYS A 164 -14.99 -21.60 11.47
CA LYS A 164 -15.94 -21.23 10.42
C LYS A 164 -15.76 -22.10 9.18
N ILE A 165 -14.51 -22.37 8.78
CA ILE A 165 -14.21 -23.24 7.64
C ILE A 165 -14.74 -24.66 7.93
N THR A 166 -14.50 -25.20 9.11
CA THR A 166 -15.02 -26.53 9.48
C THR A 166 -16.56 -26.57 9.46
N ALA A 167 -17.22 -25.48 9.88
CA ALA A 167 -18.68 -25.40 9.86
C ALA A 167 -19.25 -25.27 8.43
N MET A 168 -18.53 -24.63 7.52
CA MET A 168 -18.96 -24.47 6.12
C MET A 168 -18.73 -25.73 5.28
N TYR A 169 -17.70 -26.50 5.60
CA TYR A 169 -17.30 -27.72 4.89
C TYR A 169 -17.36 -28.92 5.81
N PRO A 170 -18.56 -29.49 6.05
CA PRO A 170 -18.73 -30.64 6.93
C PRO A 170 -18.13 -31.93 6.36
N VAL A 171 -17.79 -31.97 5.07
CA VAL A 171 -17.13 -33.10 4.41
C VAL A 171 -15.61 -32.97 4.62
N GLU A 172 -15.00 -33.93 5.26
CA GLU A 172 -13.58 -33.95 5.63
C GLU A 172 -12.64 -33.71 4.42
N LYS A 173 -12.97 -34.23 3.25
CA LYS A 173 -12.19 -34.07 2.02
C LYS A 173 -12.15 -32.61 1.55
N ASP A 174 -13.27 -31.91 1.62
CA ASP A 174 -13.36 -30.50 1.18
C ASP A 174 -12.68 -29.58 2.19
N TYR A 175 -12.75 -29.90 3.47
CA TYR A 175 -12.02 -29.21 4.54
C TYR A 175 -10.50 -29.33 4.35
N LEU A 176 -9.98 -30.54 4.07
CA LEU A 176 -8.54 -30.76 3.83
C LEU A 176 -8.05 -29.98 2.62
N HIS A 177 -8.83 -29.96 1.53
CA HIS A 177 -8.48 -29.21 0.32
C HIS A 177 -8.42 -27.67 0.58
N MET A 178 -9.39 -27.13 1.30
CA MET A 178 -9.39 -25.72 1.67
C MET A 178 -8.25 -25.34 2.60
N THR A 179 -7.92 -26.20 3.57
CA THR A 179 -6.80 -25.97 4.49
C THR A 179 -5.45 -26.01 3.76
N GLU A 180 -5.31 -26.90 2.78
CA GLU A 180 -4.13 -26.97 1.92
C GLU A 180 -3.99 -25.72 1.03
N LEU A 181 -5.08 -25.23 0.46
CA LEU A 181 -5.08 -23.99 -0.33
C LEU A 181 -4.66 -22.79 0.51
N ILE A 182 -5.20 -22.64 1.72
CA ILE A 182 -4.82 -21.56 2.65
C ILE A 182 -3.35 -21.68 3.03
N GLY A 183 -2.85 -22.90 3.28
CA GLY A 183 -1.43 -23.13 3.53
C GLY A 183 -0.54 -22.71 2.37
N LYS A 184 -0.92 -23.07 1.13
CA LYS A 184 -0.21 -22.66 -0.08
C LYS A 184 -0.17 -21.13 -0.26
N ILE A 185 -1.28 -20.44 0.01
CA ILE A 185 -1.34 -18.99 -0.05
C ILE A 185 -0.38 -18.37 0.98
N ASP A 186 -0.36 -18.91 2.19
CA ASP A 186 0.53 -18.46 3.27
C ASP A 186 2.01 -18.64 2.91
N ASP A 187 2.35 -19.77 2.29
CA ASP A 187 3.71 -20.07 1.82
C ASP A 187 4.11 -19.18 0.63
N LEU A 188 3.19 -18.94 -0.30
CA LEU A 188 3.43 -18.03 -1.42
C LEU A 188 3.71 -16.61 -0.92
N ILE A 189 2.91 -16.09 0.00
CA ILE A 189 3.12 -14.76 0.59
C ILE A 189 4.46 -14.71 1.33
N SER A 190 4.79 -15.73 2.12
CA SER A 190 6.07 -15.82 2.83
C SER A 190 7.27 -15.84 1.87
N ASN A 191 7.20 -16.62 0.79
CA ASN A 191 8.25 -16.70 -0.23
C ASN A 191 8.40 -15.38 -1.01
N TYR A 192 7.29 -14.71 -1.33
CA TYR A 192 7.32 -13.41 -2.03
C TYR A 192 7.96 -12.30 -1.19
N LEU A 193 7.77 -12.35 0.13
CA LEU A 193 8.36 -11.40 1.07
C LEU A 193 9.78 -11.78 1.50
N GLY A 194 10.33 -12.90 0.97
CA GLY A 194 11.72 -13.29 1.21
C GLY A 194 12.00 -13.75 2.64
N ILE A 195 10.98 -14.30 3.34
CA ILE A 195 11.06 -14.67 4.76
C ILE A 195 10.75 -16.15 4.98
#